data_16548c1c462f794ced2848112e6f81d7
#
_entry.id   16548c1c462f794ced2848112e6f81d7
#
_cell.length_a   1.000
_cell.length_b   1.000
_cell.length_c   1.000
_cell.angle_alpha   90.00
_cell.angle_beta   90.00
_cell.angle_gamma   90.00
#
_symmetry.space_group_name_H-M   'P 1'
#
loop_
_entity.id
_entity.type
_entity.pdbx_description
1 polymer ?
#
loop_
_entity_poly.entity_id
_entity_poly.type
_entity_poly.pdbx_seq_one_letter_code
_entity_poly.pdbx_strand_id
1 'polypeptide(L)'
;MRKKRLPLQALQKAVRDLLTACQTTPLHEHVGETAKLPLIAFGEIRMSLSGAKDTALYRAEMELEVYSSTNSRSEINGILDDVATVLTAARLDMHTAGFAVCDQEITEVQTNPREVRGYDATLRLEVIIQDMEG
;
A
#
# COMPACT_ATOMS: atom_id res chain seq x y z
N MET A 1 -27.05 18.11 4.93
CA MET A 1 -26.69 16.83 4.28
C MET A 1 -25.21 16.58 4.44
N ARG A 2 -24.86 15.40 4.94
CA ARG A 2 -23.47 15.03 5.12
C ARG A 2 -22.88 14.52 3.81
N LYS A 3 -21.75 15.08 3.38
CA LYS A 3 -21.05 14.58 2.21
C LYS A 3 -20.22 13.37 2.58
N LYS A 4 -20.29 12.34 1.76
CA LYS A 4 -19.38 11.21 1.89
C LYS A 4 -18.02 11.60 1.37
N ARG A 5 -16.99 11.37 2.16
CA ARG A 5 -15.61 11.60 1.77
C ARG A 5 -14.94 10.24 1.59
N LEU A 6 -14.24 10.07 0.48
CA LEU A 6 -13.49 8.85 0.25
C LEU A 6 -12.04 9.05 0.69
N PRO A 7 -11.49 8.13 1.45
CA PRO A 7 -10.11 8.27 1.93
C PRO A 7 -9.04 7.79 0.95
N LEU A 8 -9.34 7.68 -0.34
CA LEU A 8 -8.42 7.13 -1.32
C LEU A 8 -7.11 7.91 -1.45
N GLN A 9 -7.21 9.23 -1.65
CA GLN A 9 -6.01 10.06 -1.79
C GLN A 9 -5.21 10.10 -0.50
N ALA A 10 -5.91 10.22 0.63
CA ALA A 10 -5.26 10.26 1.94
C ALA A 10 -4.54 8.93 2.23
N LEU A 11 -5.14 7.81 1.83
CA LEU A 11 -4.52 6.49 2.00
C LEU A 11 -3.26 6.36 1.15
N GLN A 12 -3.33 6.71 -0.13
CA GLN A 12 -2.16 6.65 -1.01
C GLN A 12 -1.04 7.53 -0.51
N LYS A 13 -1.38 8.73 -0.07
CA LYS A 13 -0.40 9.66 0.49
C LYS A 13 0.26 9.10 1.75
N ALA A 14 -0.53 8.53 2.65
CA ALA A 14 -0.01 7.98 3.89
C ALA A 14 0.96 6.81 3.63
N VAL A 15 0.60 5.93 2.69
CA VAL A 15 1.48 4.81 2.31
C VAL A 15 2.76 5.34 1.65
N ARG A 16 2.64 6.29 0.73
CA ARG A 16 3.79 6.90 0.06
C ARG A 16 4.73 7.54 1.05
N ASP A 17 4.20 8.35 1.95
CA ASP A 17 5.01 9.07 2.93
C ASP A 17 5.74 8.10 3.86
N LEU A 18 5.05 7.09 4.34
CA LEU A 18 5.63 6.11 5.24
C LEU A 18 6.74 5.29 4.56
N LEU A 19 6.47 4.77 3.37
CA LEU A 19 7.45 3.96 2.65
C LEU A 19 8.64 4.79 2.17
N THR A 20 8.41 6.02 1.76
CA THR A 20 9.50 6.92 1.34
C THR A 20 10.42 7.26 2.52
N ALA A 21 9.84 7.43 3.72
CA ALA A 21 10.61 7.79 4.90
C ALA A 21 11.36 6.61 5.52
N CYS A 22 10.83 5.39 5.42
CA CYS A 22 11.28 4.26 6.25
C CYS A 22 11.94 3.11 5.49
N GLN A 23 12.03 3.18 4.17
CA GLN A 23 12.73 2.17 3.38
C GLN A 23 13.32 2.82 2.13
N THR A 24 14.19 2.13 1.40
CA THR A 24 15.02 2.74 0.36
C THR A 24 14.59 2.48 -1.08
N THR A 25 13.75 1.48 -1.31
CA THR A 25 13.32 1.17 -2.68
C THR A 25 12.34 2.24 -3.18
N PRO A 26 12.56 2.83 -4.37
CA PRO A 26 11.68 3.90 -4.86
C PRO A 26 10.24 3.44 -5.07
N LEU A 27 9.29 4.30 -4.74
CA LEU A 27 7.87 4.08 -4.92
C LEU A 27 7.36 4.96 -6.06
N HIS A 28 6.68 4.33 -7.03
CA HIS A 28 6.12 5.00 -8.20
C HIS A 28 4.60 4.85 -8.23
N GLU A 29 3.93 5.82 -8.84
CA GLU A 29 2.48 5.72 -9.05
C GLU A 29 2.14 4.59 -10.03
N HIS A 30 2.98 4.41 -11.03
CA HIS A 30 2.85 3.34 -12.02
C HIS A 30 4.22 3.03 -12.60
N VAL A 31 4.33 1.88 -13.25
CA VAL A 31 5.59 1.47 -13.89
C VAL A 31 5.66 2.05 -15.29
N GLY A 32 6.60 2.95 -15.53
CA GLY A 32 6.88 3.46 -16.86
C GLY A 32 7.90 2.59 -17.60
N GLU A 33 7.94 2.70 -18.92
CA GLU A 33 8.86 1.92 -19.75
C GLU A 33 10.33 2.18 -19.44
N THR A 34 10.63 3.41 -18.99
CA THR A 34 12.00 3.82 -18.68
C THR A 34 12.31 3.79 -17.20
N ALA A 35 11.41 3.26 -16.38
CA ALA A 35 11.61 3.20 -14.94
C ALA A 35 12.79 2.29 -14.59
N LYS A 36 13.63 2.76 -13.66
CA LYS A 36 14.75 1.97 -13.17
C LYS A 36 14.28 0.97 -12.12
N LEU A 37 14.77 -0.27 -12.25
CA LEU A 37 14.49 -1.32 -11.27
C LEU A 37 15.63 -1.38 -10.25
N PRO A 38 15.37 -1.79 -8.99
CA PRO A 38 14.08 -2.24 -8.48
C PRO A 38 13.17 -1.08 -8.14
N LEU A 39 11.87 -1.34 -8.09
CA LEU A 39 10.90 -0.32 -7.71
C LEU A 39 9.67 -0.96 -7.07
N ILE A 40 8.91 -0.12 -6.36
CA ILE A 40 7.58 -0.44 -5.84
C ILE A 40 6.60 0.45 -6.58
N ALA A 41 5.45 -0.10 -6.95
CA ALA A 41 4.39 0.68 -7.59
C ALA A 41 3.06 0.40 -6.93
N PHE A 42 2.14 1.35 -6.99
CA PHE A 42 0.77 1.12 -6.57
C PHE A 42 0.06 0.24 -7.60
N GLY A 43 -0.59 -0.79 -7.12
CA GLY A 43 -1.44 -1.62 -7.94
C GLY A 43 -2.89 -1.25 -7.74
N GLU A 44 -3.76 -2.25 -7.76
CA GLU A 44 -5.19 -2.06 -7.58
C GLU A 44 -5.52 -1.64 -6.16
N ILE A 45 -6.47 -0.70 -6.04
CA ILE A 45 -7.02 -0.30 -4.75
C ILE A 45 -8.51 -0.54 -4.80
N ARG A 46 -9.01 -1.28 -3.83
CA ARG A 46 -10.41 -1.60 -3.71
C ARG A 46 -10.92 -1.09 -2.37
N MET A 47 -12.07 -0.46 -2.37
CA MET A 47 -12.61 0.13 -1.15
C MET A 47 -14.09 -0.17 -1.04
N SER A 48 -14.52 -0.59 0.14
CA SER A 48 -15.91 -0.83 0.44
C SER A 48 -16.30 -0.11 1.73
N LEU A 49 -17.56 0.29 1.80
CA LEU A 49 -18.13 0.88 3.01
C LEU A 49 -18.44 -0.25 3.98
N SER A 50 -17.99 -0.11 5.21
CA SER A 50 -18.18 -1.09 6.26
C SER A 50 -18.79 -0.40 7.47
N GLY A 51 -19.51 -1.16 8.28
CA GLY A 51 -20.06 -0.66 9.53
C GLY A 51 -21.51 -0.26 9.46
N ALA A 52 -22.01 0.26 10.57
CA ALA A 52 -23.39 0.65 10.73
C ALA A 52 -23.69 1.96 10.00
N LYS A 53 -24.96 2.23 9.80
CA LYS A 53 -25.47 3.39 9.08
C LYS A 53 -24.89 4.72 9.53
N ASP A 54 -24.65 4.86 10.83
CA ASP A 54 -24.17 6.10 11.43
C ASP A 54 -22.63 6.14 11.57
N THR A 55 -21.97 5.09 11.16
CA THR A 55 -20.51 4.99 11.29
C THR A 55 -19.87 4.95 9.91
N ALA A 56 -19.08 5.96 9.60
CA ALA A 56 -18.39 6.02 8.32
C ALA A 56 -17.07 5.24 8.38
N LEU A 57 -17.17 3.92 8.24
CA LEU A 57 -16.04 3.01 8.19
C LEU A 57 -15.82 2.50 6.78
N TYR A 58 -14.56 2.47 6.36
CA TYR A 58 -14.15 1.95 5.07
C TYR A 58 -13.18 0.82 5.25
N ARG A 59 -13.35 -0.23 4.43
CA ARG A 59 -12.35 -1.27 4.28
C ARG A 59 -11.64 -1.03 2.96
N ALA A 60 -10.35 -0.78 3.02
CA ALA A 60 -9.52 -0.59 1.86
C ALA A 60 -8.58 -1.79 1.68
N GLU A 61 -8.51 -2.30 0.46
CA GLU A 61 -7.52 -3.31 0.08
C GLU A 61 -6.63 -2.68 -0.97
N MET A 62 -5.34 -2.56 -0.68
CA MET A 62 -4.38 -1.95 -1.57
C MET A 62 -3.31 -2.97 -1.96
N GLU A 63 -3.06 -3.07 -3.26
CA GLU A 63 -1.94 -3.87 -3.73
C GLU A 63 -0.73 -2.98 -3.97
N LEU A 64 0.41 -3.43 -3.49
CA LEU A 64 1.70 -2.85 -3.84
C LEU A 64 2.42 -3.88 -4.70
N GLU A 65 2.93 -3.43 -5.83
CA GLU A 65 3.68 -4.26 -6.75
C GLU A 65 5.15 -3.96 -6.60
N VAL A 66 5.97 -5.01 -6.54
CA VAL A 66 7.43 -4.89 -6.42
C VAL A 66 8.07 -5.56 -7.62
N TYR A 67 9.01 -4.85 -8.23
CA TYR A 67 9.74 -5.36 -9.40
C TYR A 67 11.23 -5.38 -9.08
N SER A 68 11.86 -6.56 -9.23
CA SER A 68 13.29 -6.70 -8.98
C SER A 68 14.11 -6.36 -10.21
N SER A 69 15.39 -6.08 -9.99
CA SER A 69 16.35 -5.82 -11.09
C SER A 69 17.22 -7.02 -11.41
N THR A 70 17.21 -8.05 -10.58
CA THR A 70 18.08 -9.22 -10.72
C THR A 70 17.30 -10.52 -10.83
N ASN A 71 17.97 -11.59 -11.23
CA ASN A 71 17.38 -12.93 -11.23
C ASN A 71 17.47 -13.62 -9.87
N SER A 72 17.94 -12.93 -8.85
CA SER A 72 18.05 -13.47 -7.50
C SER A 72 16.79 -13.18 -6.69
N ARG A 73 16.25 -14.20 -6.04
CA ARG A 73 15.13 -14.03 -5.12
C ARG A 73 15.50 -13.18 -3.90
N SER A 74 16.80 -13.10 -3.62
CA SER A 74 17.29 -12.33 -2.47
C SER A 74 16.89 -10.86 -2.54
N GLU A 75 16.96 -10.25 -3.72
CA GLU A 75 16.59 -8.84 -3.85
C GLU A 75 15.10 -8.62 -3.61
N ILE A 76 14.23 -9.40 -4.28
CA ILE A 76 12.80 -9.19 -4.11
C ILE A 76 12.33 -9.55 -2.71
N ASN A 77 12.88 -10.62 -2.13
CA ASN A 77 12.55 -10.99 -0.76
C ASN A 77 12.99 -9.93 0.24
N GLY A 78 14.15 -9.32 0.02
CA GLY A 78 14.64 -8.24 0.87
C GLY A 78 13.76 -7.00 0.82
N ILE A 79 13.30 -6.63 -0.37
CA ILE A 79 12.38 -5.49 -0.53
C ILE A 79 11.05 -5.78 0.17
N LEU A 80 10.51 -6.99 -0.03
CA LEU A 80 9.25 -7.39 0.62
C LEU A 80 9.39 -7.38 2.14
N ASP A 81 10.51 -7.87 2.67
CA ASP A 81 10.76 -7.84 4.10
C ASP A 81 10.79 -6.40 4.64
N ASP A 82 11.46 -5.49 3.92
CA ASP A 82 11.54 -4.09 4.32
C ASP A 82 10.14 -3.45 4.32
N VAL A 83 9.38 -3.64 3.26
CA VAL A 83 8.03 -3.08 3.13
C VAL A 83 7.11 -3.66 4.22
N ALA A 84 7.14 -4.96 4.41
CA ALA A 84 6.32 -5.63 5.41
C ALA A 84 6.68 -5.15 6.82
N THR A 85 7.95 -5.00 7.12
CA THR A 85 8.41 -4.51 8.42
C THR A 85 7.87 -3.11 8.68
N VAL A 86 7.97 -2.21 7.70
CA VAL A 86 7.47 -0.84 7.85
C VAL A 86 5.96 -0.83 8.07
N LEU A 87 5.21 -1.58 7.25
CA LEU A 87 3.75 -1.58 7.29
C LEU A 87 3.18 -2.32 8.50
N THR A 88 3.95 -3.16 9.17
CA THR A 88 3.51 -3.82 10.40
C THR A 88 3.96 -3.10 11.65
N ALA A 89 5.09 -2.39 11.59
CA ALA A 89 5.65 -1.70 12.76
C ALA A 89 5.03 -0.31 12.98
N ALA A 90 4.57 0.36 11.92
CA ALA A 90 4.06 1.71 12.01
C ALA A 90 2.65 1.79 11.44
N ARG A 91 1.76 2.47 12.16
CA ARG A 91 0.41 2.72 11.69
C ARG A 91 0.42 3.89 10.72
N LEU A 92 -0.34 3.77 9.62
CA LEU A 92 -0.48 4.86 8.66
C LEU A 92 -1.13 6.06 9.34
N ASP A 93 -0.62 7.26 9.04
CA ASP A 93 -1.13 8.50 9.62
C ASP A 93 -1.98 9.23 8.58
N MET A 94 -3.28 9.28 8.84
CA MET A 94 -4.25 9.98 7.99
C MET A 94 -4.95 11.09 8.76
N HIS A 95 -4.39 11.47 9.91
CA HIS A 95 -5.01 12.42 10.83
C HIS A 95 -5.29 13.79 10.20
N THR A 96 -4.34 14.33 9.46
CA THR A 96 -4.52 15.66 8.84
C THR A 96 -5.64 15.71 7.81
N ALA A 97 -5.98 14.57 7.23
CA ALA A 97 -7.09 14.47 6.29
C ALA A 97 -8.44 14.18 7.00
N GLY A 98 -8.42 14.04 8.31
CA GLY A 98 -9.65 13.79 9.09
C GLY A 98 -10.06 12.34 9.15
N PHE A 99 -9.13 11.42 8.98
CA PHE A 99 -9.38 9.97 9.04
C PHE A 99 -8.52 9.32 10.10
N ALA A 100 -9.04 8.24 10.68
CA ALA A 100 -8.29 7.42 11.62
C ALA A 100 -8.16 6.01 11.07
N VAL A 101 -6.98 5.42 11.22
CA VAL A 101 -6.74 4.03 10.86
C VAL A 101 -7.06 3.17 12.07
N CYS A 102 -8.10 2.35 11.93
CA CYS A 102 -8.57 1.49 13.03
C CYS A 102 -7.87 0.13 13.03
N ASP A 103 -7.50 -0.36 11.85
CA ASP A 103 -6.79 -1.63 11.71
C ASP A 103 -5.96 -1.58 10.42
N GLN A 104 -4.86 -2.31 10.43
CA GLN A 104 -3.91 -2.33 9.33
C GLN A 104 -3.15 -3.63 9.35
N GLU A 105 -3.28 -4.43 8.27
CA GLU A 105 -2.58 -5.70 8.21
C GLU A 105 -2.21 -6.08 6.78
N ILE A 106 -1.15 -6.85 6.64
CA ILE A 106 -0.78 -7.46 5.38
C ILE A 106 -1.51 -8.80 5.30
N THR A 107 -2.32 -8.97 4.26
CA THR A 107 -3.16 -10.16 4.12
C THR A 107 -2.59 -11.18 3.15
N GLU A 108 -1.74 -10.75 2.21
CA GLU A 108 -1.20 -11.67 1.21
C GLU A 108 0.09 -11.11 0.63
N VAL A 109 1.04 -12.01 0.36
CA VAL A 109 2.26 -11.69 -0.38
C VAL A 109 2.47 -12.81 -1.38
N GLN A 110 2.67 -12.45 -2.64
CA GLN A 110 2.89 -13.41 -3.71
C GLN A 110 4.07 -12.97 -4.55
N THR A 111 4.98 -13.90 -4.87
CA THR A 111 6.12 -13.63 -5.74
C THR A 111 6.02 -14.49 -6.99
N ASN A 112 6.40 -13.94 -8.13
CA ASN A 112 6.35 -14.64 -9.40
C ASN A 112 7.63 -14.40 -10.18
N PRO A 113 8.17 -15.43 -10.85
CA PRO A 113 9.26 -15.21 -11.80
C PRO A 113 8.70 -14.49 -13.03
N ARG A 114 9.46 -13.53 -13.56
CA ARG A 114 9.09 -12.83 -14.78
C ARG A 114 9.55 -13.65 -15.99
N GLU A 115 8.82 -13.54 -17.10
CA GLU A 115 9.11 -14.32 -18.29
C GLU A 115 10.51 -14.08 -18.86
N VAL A 116 10.92 -12.83 -18.87
CA VAL A 116 12.21 -12.48 -19.48
C VAL A 116 13.32 -12.49 -18.45
N ARG A 117 13.13 -11.80 -17.32
CA ARG A 117 14.18 -11.65 -16.33
C ARG A 117 13.61 -11.10 -15.03
N GLY A 118 14.12 -11.62 -13.92
CA GLY A 118 13.81 -11.10 -12.60
C GLY A 118 12.54 -11.67 -12.00
N TYR A 119 12.05 -10.99 -10.98
CA TYR A 119 10.86 -11.37 -10.24
C TYR A 119 9.95 -10.17 -10.08
N ASP A 120 8.66 -10.43 -9.97
CA ASP A 120 7.73 -9.44 -9.46
C ASP A 120 7.00 -10.02 -8.26
N ALA A 121 6.41 -9.14 -7.47
CA ALA A 121 5.66 -9.55 -6.30
C ALA A 121 4.48 -8.60 -6.10
N THR A 122 3.44 -9.13 -5.45
CA THR A 122 2.30 -8.35 -5.02
C THR A 122 2.17 -8.53 -3.52
N LEU A 123 2.04 -7.41 -2.82
CA LEU A 123 1.75 -7.39 -1.39
C LEU A 123 0.40 -6.71 -1.21
N ARG A 124 -0.50 -7.37 -0.49
CA ARG A 124 -1.83 -6.82 -0.24
C ARG A 124 -1.92 -6.32 1.19
N LEU A 125 -2.30 -5.05 1.31
CA LEU A 125 -2.51 -4.37 2.58
C LEU A 125 -4.00 -4.12 2.76
N GLU A 126 -4.55 -4.51 3.91
CA GLU A 126 -5.93 -4.20 4.26
C GLU A 126 -5.93 -3.17 5.39
N VAL A 127 -6.71 -2.12 5.22
CA VAL A 127 -6.79 -1.01 6.17
C VAL A 127 -8.25 -0.72 6.47
N ILE A 128 -8.59 -0.62 7.74
CA ILE A 128 -9.91 -0.17 8.19
C ILE A 128 -9.77 1.29 8.59
N ILE A 129 -10.56 2.15 7.95
CA ILE A 129 -10.44 3.60 8.07
C ILE A 129 -11.77 4.18 8.54
N GLN A 130 -11.70 5.05 9.52
CA GLN A 130 -12.87 5.77 10.03
C GLN A 130 -12.80 7.23 9.62
N ASP A 131 -13.91 7.77 9.10
CA ASP A 131 -14.02 9.19 8.82
C ASP A 131 -14.38 9.88 10.15
N MET A 132 -13.45 10.71 10.64
CA MET A 132 -13.59 11.37 11.94
C MET A 132 -14.40 12.67 11.87
N GLU A 133 -14.64 13.17 10.67
CA GLU A 133 -15.39 14.41 10.46
C GLU A 133 -16.80 14.14 9.92
N GLY A 134 -17.03 12.91 9.56
CA GLY A 134 -18.33 12.48 9.03
C GLY A 134 -19.41 12.23 10.11
#